data_05b9d08e45049227ad7370117f9c5ef1
#
_entry.id   05b9d08e45049227ad7370117f9c5ef1
#
_cell.length_a   1.000
_cell.length_b   1.000
_cell.length_c   1.000
_cell.angle_alpha   90.00
_cell.angle_beta   90.00
_cell.angle_gamma   90.00
#
_symmetry.space_group_name_H-M   'P 1'
#
loop_
_entity.id
_entity.type
_entity.pdbx_description
1 polymer ?
#
loop_
_entity_poly.entity_id
_entity_poly.type
_entity_poly.pdbx_seq_one_letter_code
_entity_poly.pdbx_strand_id
1 'polypeptide(L)'
;MNPNATSKANILKTSREIIQQNGWAGVSIRSVASACGVSVGCIYNYFASKTELLSATVESIWSDIFHHSEDEVVFQDTLSCVRWMYQQLEDGCQRYPGFFTHHALGFVRQDTADGKQQMQRAWRHILEALCVVLQNDTKIRADAFTEDFTVEKFAETLFSLMLSALVRQDFDPSTVLEIVRRAIY
;
A
#
# COMPACT_ATOMS: atom_id res chain seq x y z
N MET A 1 -27.16 -25.14 -4.56
CA MET A 1 -26.15 -24.05 -4.81
C MET A 1 -25.15 -24.10 -3.69
N ASN A 2 -23.89 -24.32 -3.99
CA ASN A 2 -22.85 -24.57 -2.99
C ASN A 2 -22.53 -23.26 -2.24
N PRO A 3 -22.72 -23.14 -0.91
CA PRO A 3 -22.52 -21.89 -0.17
C PRO A 3 -21.07 -21.44 -0.03
N ASN A 4 -20.10 -22.22 -0.56
CA ASN A 4 -18.65 -21.93 -0.48
C ASN A 4 -18.01 -21.70 -1.85
N ALA A 5 -18.72 -21.11 -2.82
CA ALA A 5 -18.17 -20.93 -4.16
C ALA A 5 -16.98 -19.93 -4.23
N THR A 6 -16.84 -19.00 -3.26
CA THR A 6 -15.73 -18.04 -3.16
C THR A 6 -15.65 -17.41 -1.77
N SER A 7 -14.60 -16.65 -1.49
CA SER A 7 -14.41 -15.89 -0.26
C SER A 7 -13.94 -14.47 -0.59
N LYS A 8 -14.04 -13.54 0.37
CA LYS A 8 -13.54 -12.17 0.22
C LYS A 8 -12.05 -12.18 -0.15
N ALA A 9 -11.26 -13.02 0.49
CA ALA A 9 -9.84 -13.19 0.19
C ALA A 9 -9.58 -13.68 -1.25
N ASN A 10 -10.37 -14.67 -1.72
CA ASN A 10 -10.25 -15.17 -3.09
C ASN A 10 -10.66 -14.11 -4.13
N ILE A 11 -11.71 -13.34 -3.88
CA ILE A 11 -12.15 -12.24 -4.75
C ILE A 11 -11.03 -11.19 -4.87
N LEU A 12 -10.42 -10.79 -3.75
CA LEU A 12 -9.32 -9.82 -3.75
C LEU A 12 -8.07 -10.36 -4.45
N LYS A 13 -7.72 -11.64 -4.22
CA LYS A 13 -6.62 -12.31 -4.94
C LYS A 13 -6.87 -12.28 -6.44
N THR A 14 -8.06 -12.71 -6.89
CA THR A 14 -8.45 -12.69 -8.32
C THR A 14 -8.43 -11.27 -8.90
N SER A 15 -8.85 -10.26 -8.12
CA SER A 15 -8.78 -8.86 -8.55
C SER A 15 -7.33 -8.40 -8.76
N ARG A 16 -6.39 -8.80 -7.89
CA ARG A 16 -4.95 -8.54 -8.08
C ARG A 16 -4.40 -9.23 -9.32
N GLU A 17 -4.74 -10.49 -9.55
CA GLU A 17 -4.34 -11.26 -10.74
C GLU A 17 -4.83 -10.60 -12.04
N ILE A 18 -6.05 -10.07 -12.06
CA ILE A 18 -6.58 -9.30 -13.20
C ILE A 18 -5.73 -8.04 -13.44
N ILE A 19 -5.34 -7.32 -12.37
CA ILE A 19 -4.50 -6.13 -12.50
C ILE A 19 -3.12 -6.49 -13.06
N GLN A 20 -2.53 -7.57 -12.59
CA GLN A 20 -1.23 -8.06 -13.08
C GLN A 20 -1.26 -8.38 -14.56
N GLN A 21 -2.36 -8.96 -15.05
CA GLN A 21 -2.49 -9.42 -16.44
C GLN A 21 -2.98 -8.32 -17.38
N ASN A 22 -3.94 -7.50 -16.95
CA ASN A 22 -4.70 -6.60 -17.80
C ASN A 22 -4.62 -5.13 -17.37
N GLY A 23 -3.84 -4.83 -16.33
CA GLY A 23 -3.77 -3.53 -15.71
C GLY A 23 -5.03 -3.15 -14.92
N TRP A 24 -4.98 -1.99 -14.28
CA TRP A 24 -6.06 -1.49 -13.42
C TRP A 24 -7.43 -1.40 -14.12
N ALA A 25 -7.45 -0.99 -15.39
CA ALA A 25 -8.69 -0.86 -16.16
C ALA A 25 -9.43 -2.17 -16.37
N GLY A 26 -8.75 -3.32 -16.23
CA GLY A 26 -9.33 -4.65 -16.35
C GLY A 26 -10.27 -5.04 -15.22
N VAL A 27 -10.21 -4.37 -14.05
CA VAL A 27 -11.01 -4.73 -12.88
C VAL A 27 -12.42 -4.14 -12.95
N SER A 28 -13.39 -5.03 -12.92
CA SER A 28 -14.81 -4.71 -12.81
C SER A 28 -15.54 -5.82 -12.05
N ILE A 29 -16.74 -5.52 -11.52
CA ILE A 29 -17.56 -6.56 -10.87
C ILE A 29 -17.75 -7.76 -11.82
N ARG A 30 -17.95 -7.53 -13.12
CA ARG A 30 -18.19 -8.60 -14.10
C ARG A 30 -16.91 -9.41 -14.39
N SER A 31 -15.77 -8.76 -14.58
CA SER A 31 -14.51 -9.47 -14.83
C SER A 31 -14.09 -10.31 -13.63
N VAL A 32 -14.22 -9.76 -12.42
CA VAL A 32 -13.93 -10.48 -11.18
C VAL A 32 -14.87 -11.66 -10.96
N ALA A 33 -16.19 -11.48 -11.16
CA ALA A 33 -17.17 -12.56 -11.05
C ALA A 33 -16.88 -13.69 -12.04
N SER A 34 -16.59 -13.33 -13.30
CA SER A 34 -16.22 -14.30 -14.35
C SER A 34 -14.97 -15.07 -13.99
N ALA A 35 -13.91 -14.39 -13.53
CA ALA A 35 -12.65 -15.02 -13.16
C ALA A 35 -12.76 -15.90 -11.90
N CYS A 36 -13.62 -15.52 -10.96
CA CYS A 36 -13.95 -16.36 -9.79
C CYS A 36 -14.89 -17.52 -10.10
N GLY A 37 -15.46 -17.62 -11.31
CA GLY A 37 -16.46 -18.63 -11.66
C GLY A 37 -17.77 -18.49 -10.93
N VAL A 38 -18.18 -17.27 -10.53
CA VAL A 38 -19.38 -16.99 -9.77
C VAL A 38 -20.29 -15.97 -10.46
N SER A 39 -21.54 -15.85 -10.00
CA SER A 39 -22.43 -14.80 -10.48
C SER A 39 -22.03 -13.42 -9.97
N VAL A 40 -22.40 -12.37 -10.73
CA VAL A 40 -22.26 -10.97 -10.30
C VAL A 40 -22.93 -10.71 -8.93
N GLY A 41 -24.10 -11.31 -8.69
CA GLY A 41 -24.80 -11.23 -7.40
C GLY A 41 -23.99 -11.82 -6.25
N CYS A 42 -23.16 -12.83 -6.51
CA CYS A 42 -22.28 -13.40 -5.50
C CYS A 42 -21.22 -12.39 -5.05
N ILE A 43 -20.65 -11.59 -5.95
CA ILE A 43 -19.70 -10.52 -5.61
C ILE A 43 -20.37 -9.46 -4.73
N TYR A 44 -21.63 -9.08 -5.03
CA TYR A 44 -22.39 -8.12 -4.23
C TYR A 44 -22.73 -8.59 -2.81
N ASN A 45 -22.65 -9.90 -2.52
CA ASN A 45 -22.76 -10.41 -1.14
C ASN A 45 -21.53 -10.07 -0.27
N TYR A 46 -20.38 -9.77 -0.90
CA TYR A 46 -19.12 -9.45 -0.22
C TYR A 46 -18.78 -7.95 -0.26
N PHE A 47 -19.22 -7.26 -1.33
CA PHE A 47 -18.92 -5.85 -1.57
C PHE A 47 -20.20 -5.15 -2.04
N ALA A 48 -20.71 -4.22 -1.25
CA ALA A 48 -21.98 -3.54 -1.52
C ALA A 48 -21.97 -2.70 -2.81
N SER A 49 -20.78 -2.35 -3.32
CA SER A 49 -20.62 -1.55 -4.52
C SER A 49 -19.33 -1.88 -5.28
N LYS A 50 -19.26 -1.43 -6.57
CA LYS A 50 -18.02 -1.44 -7.34
C LYS A 50 -16.92 -0.66 -6.63
N THR A 51 -17.27 0.47 -6.03
CA THR A 51 -16.33 1.33 -5.29
C THR A 51 -15.73 0.58 -4.11
N GLU A 52 -16.51 -0.14 -3.34
CA GLU A 52 -16.05 -0.94 -2.21
C GLU A 52 -15.09 -2.07 -2.65
N LEU A 53 -15.42 -2.79 -3.73
CA LEU A 53 -14.52 -3.80 -4.30
C LEU A 53 -13.19 -3.19 -4.72
N LEU A 54 -13.21 -2.05 -5.45
CA LEU A 54 -12.00 -1.39 -5.91
C LEU A 54 -11.16 -0.87 -4.75
N SER A 55 -11.76 -0.27 -3.73
CA SER A 55 -11.07 0.20 -2.54
C SER A 55 -10.42 -0.94 -1.75
N ALA A 56 -11.14 -2.04 -1.56
CA ALA A 56 -10.59 -3.23 -0.90
C ALA A 56 -9.48 -3.89 -1.74
N THR A 57 -9.57 -3.81 -3.08
CA THR A 57 -8.51 -4.27 -3.97
C THR A 57 -7.23 -3.40 -3.82
N VAL A 58 -7.39 -2.08 -3.74
CA VAL A 58 -6.26 -1.15 -3.46
C VAL A 58 -5.59 -1.50 -2.14
N GLU A 59 -6.35 -1.64 -1.06
CA GLU A 59 -5.84 -2.04 0.25
C GLU A 59 -5.11 -3.39 0.19
N SER A 60 -5.68 -4.36 -0.54
CA SER A 60 -5.08 -5.68 -0.76
C SER A 60 -3.76 -5.62 -1.55
N ILE A 61 -3.59 -4.68 -2.49
CA ILE A 61 -2.33 -4.48 -3.22
C ILE A 61 -1.27 -3.87 -2.31
N TRP A 62 -1.61 -2.84 -1.53
CA TRP A 62 -0.69 -2.26 -0.54
C TRP A 62 -0.22 -3.31 0.47
N SER A 63 -1.15 -4.15 0.95
CA SER A 63 -0.80 -5.28 1.81
C SER A 63 0.13 -6.28 1.10
N ASP A 64 -0.14 -6.62 -0.16
CA ASP A 64 0.69 -7.54 -0.94
C ASP A 64 2.10 -6.98 -1.21
N ILE A 65 2.25 -5.67 -1.37
CA ILE A 65 3.54 -5.01 -1.57
C ILE A 65 4.39 -5.05 -0.29
N PHE A 66 3.80 -4.78 0.87
CA PHE A 66 4.55 -4.61 2.12
C PHE A 66 4.48 -5.79 3.09
N HIS A 67 3.64 -6.80 2.86
CA HIS A 67 3.49 -7.98 3.72
C HIS A 67 3.78 -9.30 3.00
N HIS A 68 4.71 -9.29 2.03
CA HIS A 68 4.96 -10.44 1.15
C HIS A 68 5.78 -11.58 1.78
N SER A 69 6.26 -11.44 2.99
CA SER A 69 6.98 -12.50 3.70
C SER A 69 6.20 -12.93 4.94
N GLU A 70 5.98 -14.24 5.08
CA GLU A 70 5.52 -14.88 6.32
C GLU A 70 6.53 -14.69 7.46
N ASP A 71 7.74 -14.23 7.14
CA ASP A 71 8.78 -13.86 8.10
C ASP A 71 8.62 -12.37 8.45
N GLU A 72 8.50 -12.05 9.75
CA GLU A 72 8.60 -10.69 10.25
C GLU A 72 9.94 -10.09 9.79
N VAL A 73 9.89 -9.11 8.89
CA VAL A 73 11.10 -8.41 8.45
C VAL A 73 11.59 -7.56 9.61
N VAL A 74 12.63 -8.05 10.29
CA VAL A 74 13.27 -7.30 11.37
C VAL A 74 14.32 -6.38 10.75
N PHE A 75 14.07 -5.09 10.76
CA PHE A 75 15.04 -4.10 10.29
C PHE A 75 16.08 -3.81 11.37
N GLN A 76 17.35 -3.74 10.94
CA GLN A 76 18.47 -3.41 11.83
C GLN A 76 18.50 -1.90 12.20
N ASP A 77 17.96 -1.06 11.31
CA ASP A 77 17.89 0.40 11.45
C ASP A 77 16.89 1.00 10.47
N THR A 78 16.57 2.26 10.65
CA THR A 78 15.64 3.01 9.79
C THR A 78 16.13 3.11 8.34
N LEU A 79 17.44 3.20 8.12
CA LEU A 79 18.01 3.27 6.76
C LEU A 79 17.74 1.99 5.97
N SER A 80 17.87 0.83 6.61
CA SER A 80 17.57 -0.47 5.99
C SER A 80 16.08 -0.61 5.67
N CYS A 81 15.21 -0.15 6.58
CA CYS A 81 13.76 -0.11 6.36
C CYS A 81 13.39 0.77 5.16
N VAL A 82 13.88 2.01 5.10
CA VAL A 82 13.60 2.94 3.98
C VAL A 82 14.08 2.35 2.66
N ARG A 83 15.29 1.77 2.60
CA ARG A 83 15.80 1.13 1.38
C ARG A 83 14.89 -0.01 0.93
N TRP A 84 14.49 -0.87 1.86
CA TRP A 84 13.56 -1.96 1.58
C TRP A 84 12.22 -1.44 1.07
N MET A 85 11.65 -0.39 1.70
CA MET A 85 10.38 0.19 1.27
C MET A 85 10.42 0.71 -0.17
N TYR A 86 11.49 1.38 -0.58
CA TYR A 86 11.69 1.86 -1.96
C TYR A 86 11.80 0.69 -2.95
N GLN A 87 12.51 -0.38 -2.58
CA GLN A 87 12.59 -1.59 -3.39
C GLN A 87 11.21 -2.25 -3.55
N GLN A 88 10.44 -2.37 -2.45
CA GLN A 88 9.08 -2.94 -2.53
C GLN A 88 8.15 -2.09 -3.41
N LEU A 89 8.30 -0.76 -3.41
CA LEU A 89 7.52 0.11 -4.30
C LEU A 89 7.89 -0.11 -5.77
N GLU A 90 9.16 -0.21 -6.09
CA GLU A 90 9.63 -0.49 -7.45
C GLU A 90 9.10 -1.83 -7.95
N ASP A 91 9.29 -2.90 -7.16
CA ASP A 91 8.79 -4.25 -7.46
C ASP A 91 7.26 -4.26 -7.58
N GLY A 92 6.57 -3.50 -6.72
CA GLY A 92 5.12 -3.34 -6.75
C GLY A 92 4.62 -2.64 -8.02
N CYS A 93 5.32 -1.62 -8.50
CA CYS A 93 5.01 -0.95 -9.76
C CYS A 93 5.16 -1.88 -10.96
N GLN A 94 6.17 -2.74 -10.96
CA GLN A 94 6.37 -3.76 -12.00
C GLN A 94 5.30 -4.86 -11.93
N ARG A 95 4.95 -5.30 -10.71
CA ARG A 95 3.97 -6.36 -10.47
C ARG A 95 2.53 -5.94 -10.78
N TYR A 96 2.18 -4.68 -10.54
CA TYR A 96 0.84 -4.12 -10.71
C TYR A 96 0.82 -2.97 -11.72
N PRO A 97 0.91 -3.25 -13.03
CA PRO A 97 0.97 -2.21 -14.07
C PRO A 97 -0.25 -1.29 -14.03
N GLY A 98 -0.01 0.02 -14.02
CA GLY A 98 -1.06 1.03 -14.00
C GLY A 98 -1.74 1.25 -12.64
N PHE A 99 -1.38 0.49 -11.59
CA PHE A 99 -1.96 0.67 -10.26
C PHE A 99 -1.68 2.07 -9.69
N PHE A 100 -0.46 2.57 -9.86
CA PHE A 100 -0.01 3.87 -9.35
C PHE A 100 -0.16 5.02 -10.36
N THR A 101 -0.81 4.79 -11.50
CA THR A 101 -1.11 5.87 -12.45
C THR A 101 -2.16 6.82 -11.88
N HIS A 102 -2.30 8.01 -12.52
CA HIS A 102 -3.29 9.01 -12.14
C HIS A 102 -4.71 8.48 -11.90
N HIS A 103 -5.07 7.35 -12.51
CA HIS A 103 -6.38 6.72 -12.31
C HIS A 103 -6.49 5.99 -10.98
N ALA A 104 -5.44 5.30 -10.52
CA ALA A 104 -5.44 4.64 -9.22
C ALA A 104 -5.33 5.65 -8.06
N LEU A 105 -4.47 6.67 -8.21
CA LEU A 105 -4.39 7.80 -7.29
C LEU A 105 -5.59 8.76 -7.44
N GLY A 106 -6.17 8.89 -8.66
CA GLY A 106 -7.35 9.68 -8.95
C GLY A 106 -8.64 9.09 -8.39
N PHE A 107 -8.66 7.78 -8.09
CA PHE A 107 -9.75 7.15 -7.34
C PHE A 107 -9.86 7.74 -5.92
N VAL A 108 -8.73 8.16 -5.34
CA VAL A 108 -8.67 8.94 -4.09
C VAL A 108 -9.23 10.35 -4.26
N ARG A 109 -9.26 10.88 -5.50
CA ARG A 109 -9.79 12.21 -5.83
C ARG A 109 -11.30 12.24 -6.09
N GLN A 110 -11.98 11.11 -6.25
CA GLN A 110 -13.43 11.11 -6.22
C GLN A 110 -13.86 11.42 -4.79
N ASP A 111 -14.43 12.60 -4.61
CA ASP A 111 -14.82 13.30 -3.37
C ASP A 111 -15.84 12.56 -2.49
N THR A 112 -15.74 11.25 -2.35
CA THR A 112 -16.50 10.52 -1.35
C THR A 112 -15.66 10.42 -0.07
N ALA A 113 -16.21 10.87 1.05
CA ALA A 113 -15.59 10.78 2.37
C ALA A 113 -15.10 9.35 2.67
N ASP A 114 -15.79 8.33 2.16
CA ASP A 114 -15.48 6.92 2.32
C ASP A 114 -14.15 6.51 1.63
N GLY A 115 -13.86 7.03 0.43
CA GLY A 115 -12.62 6.69 -0.29
C GLY A 115 -11.37 7.20 0.42
N LYS A 116 -11.43 8.43 0.96
CA LYS A 116 -10.33 9.01 1.76
C LYS A 116 -10.10 8.22 3.05
N GLN A 117 -11.18 7.82 3.73
CA GLN A 117 -11.09 7.07 4.99
C GLN A 117 -10.49 5.67 4.78
N GLN A 118 -10.82 4.97 3.70
CA GLN A 118 -10.26 3.66 3.37
C GLN A 118 -8.78 3.74 3.04
N MET A 119 -8.36 4.73 2.25
CA MET A 119 -6.95 4.97 1.95
C MET A 119 -6.16 5.30 3.22
N GLN A 120 -6.70 6.14 4.11
CA GLN A 120 -6.08 6.44 5.39
C GLN A 120 -5.91 5.19 6.27
N ARG A 121 -6.82 4.21 6.19
CA ARG A 121 -6.68 2.93 6.92
C ARG A 121 -5.51 2.10 6.38
N ALA A 122 -5.38 1.95 5.06
CA ALA A 122 -4.28 1.23 4.44
C ALA A 122 -2.92 1.88 4.80
N TRP A 123 -2.84 3.20 4.73
CA TRP A 123 -1.63 3.93 5.06
C TRP A 123 -1.28 3.93 6.55
N ARG A 124 -2.29 3.84 7.41
CA ARG A 124 -2.08 3.81 8.87
C ARG A 124 -1.18 2.65 9.28
N HIS A 125 -1.40 1.45 8.76
CA HIS A 125 -0.57 0.29 9.09
C HIS A 125 0.89 0.47 8.66
N ILE A 126 1.13 1.10 7.50
CA ILE A 126 2.49 1.41 7.03
C ILE A 126 3.15 2.43 7.95
N LEU A 127 2.42 3.49 8.32
CA LEU A 127 2.91 4.55 9.21
C LEU A 127 3.19 4.00 10.62
N GLU A 128 2.27 3.19 11.18
CA GLU A 128 2.45 2.54 12.47
C GLU A 128 3.70 1.63 12.48
N ALA A 129 3.89 0.82 11.43
CA ALA A 129 5.07 -0.02 11.29
C ALA A 129 6.37 0.81 11.19
N LEU A 130 6.35 1.91 10.44
CA LEU A 130 7.50 2.81 10.32
C LEU A 130 7.82 3.51 11.66
N CYS A 131 6.80 3.92 12.41
CA CYS A 131 6.99 4.46 13.77
C CYS A 131 7.64 3.43 14.71
N VAL A 132 7.22 2.16 14.63
CA VAL A 132 7.83 1.07 15.44
C VAL A 132 9.31 0.89 15.08
N VAL A 133 9.67 0.94 13.80
CA VAL A 133 11.08 0.86 13.37
C VAL A 133 11.88 2.05 13.91
N LEU A 134 11.36 3.28 13.79
CA LEU A 134 12.01 4.48 14.29
C LEU A 134 12.20 4.46 15.81
N GLN A 135 11.22 3.96 16.56
CA GLN A 135 11.29 3.86 18.03
C GLN A 135 12.26 2.79 18.53
N ASN A 136 12.46 1.72 17.75
CA ASN A 136 13.35 0.61 18.11
C ASN A 136 14.77 0.76 17.56
N ASP A 137 15.04 1.75 16.73
CA ASP A 137 16.37 2.00 16.15
C ASP A 137 17.30 2.65 17.19
N THR A 138 18.14 1.85 17.80
CA THR A 138 19.07 2.28 18.86
C THR A 138 20.23 3.15 18.36
N LYS A 139 20.39 3.30 17.03
CA LYS A 139 21.43 4.15 16.45
C LYS A 139 20.99 5.61 16.29
N ILE A 140 19.71 5.89 16.46
CA ILE A 140 19.18 7.25 16.42
C ILE A 140 19.73 8.04 17.60
N ARG A 141 20.22 9.26 17.33
CA ARG A 141 20.73 10.12 18.41
C ARG A 141 19.62 10.52 19.38
N ALA A 142 19.93 10.65 20.67
CA ALA A 142 18.95 10.86 21.73
C ALA A 142 18.16 12.18 21.61
N ASP A 143 18.71 13.19 20.96
CA ASP A 143 18.12 14.50 20.71
C ASP A 143 17.50 14.65 19.31
N ALA A 144 17.38 13.56 18.55
CA ALA A 144 16.84 13.60 17.20
C ALA A 144 15.37 14.05 17.13
N PHE A 145 14.58 13.64 18.09
CA PHE A 145 13.15 13.97 18.16
C PHE A 145 12.85 14.99 19.25
N THR A 146 11.95 15.91 18.94
CA THR A 146 11.52 17.01 19.80
C THR A 146 9.98 17.13 19.76
N GLU A 147 9.38 18.04 20.54
CA GLU A 147 7.94 18.31 20.50
C GLU A 147 7.46 18.78 19.11
N ASP A 148 8.31 19.54 18.41
CA ASP A 148 8.01 20.03 17.05
C ASP A 148 8.35 19.02 15.94
N PHE A 149 9.30 18.13 16.18
CA PHE A 149 9.78 17.10 15.26
C PHE A 149 9.65 15.72 15.90
N THR A 150 8.44 15.16 15.88
CA THR A 150 8.15 13.86 16.53
C THR A 150 8.43 12.70 15.58
N VAL A 151 8.48 11.48 16.14
CA VAL A 151 8.60 10.23 15.38
C VAL A 151 7.48 10.12 14.34
N GLU A 152 6.25 10.46 14.71
CA GLU A 152 5.08 10.37 13.84
C GLU A 152 5.18 11.36 12.66
N LYS A 153 5.55 12.62 12.94
CA LYS A 153 5.74 13.64 11.89
C LYS A 153 6.85 13.26 10.91
N PHE A 154 7.91 12.64 11.43
CA PHE A 154 9.00 12.15 10.58
C PHE A 154 8.59 10.94 9.75
N ALA A 155 7.86 9.98 10.33
CA ALA A 155 7.28 8.85 9.61
C ALA A 155 6.35 9.32 8.48
N GLU A 156 5.46 10.29 8.74
CA GLU A 156 4.59 10.91 7.73
C GLU A 156 5.40 11.60 6.62
N THR A 157 6.51 12.27 6.98
CA THR A 157 7.41 12.90 6.00
C THR A 157 8.06 11.85 5.11
N LEU A 158 8.61 10.78 5.66
CA LEU A 158 9.21 9.68 4.90
C LEU A 158 8.18 9.01 3.98
N PHE A 159 6.98 8.77 4.49
CA PHE A 159 5.89 8.21 3.69
C PHE A 159 5.48 9.15 2.53
N SER A 160 5.44 10.47 2.76
CA SER A 160 5.17 11.45 1.71
C SER A 160 6.24 11.45 0.61
N LEU A 161 7.52 11.29 0.98
CA LEU A 161 8.63 11.14 0.02
C LEU A 161 8.48 9.84 -0.81
N MET A 162 8.04 8.75 -0.19
CA MET A 162 7.73 7.51 -0.90
C MET A 162 6.57 7.68 -1.90
N LEU A 163 5.49 8.36 -1.51
CA LEU A 163 4.40 8.67 -2.43
C LEU A 163 4.87 9.56 -3.60
N SER A 164 5.79 10.49 -3.33
CA SER A 164 6.43 11.30 -4.39
C SER A 164 7.25 10.43 -5.35
N ALA A 165 7.99 9.44 -4.86
CA ALA A 165 8.72 8.48 -5.68
C ALA A 165 7.79 7.71 -6.63
N LEU A 166 6.63 7.27 -6.14
CA LEU A 166 5.59 6.62 -6.96
C LEU A 166 5.07 7.52 -8.08
N VAL A 167 4.80 8.79 -7.76
CA VAL A 167 4.28 9.75 -8.77
C VAL A 167 5.34 10.05 -9.83
N ARG A 168 6.60 10.15 -9.43
CA ARG A 168 7.74 10.45 -10.32
C ARG A 168 8.26 9.22 -11.05
N GLN A 169 7.88 8.00 -10.62
CA GLN A 169 8.47 6.73 -11.07
C GLN A 169 9.99 6.72 -10.92
N ASP A 170 10.47 7.28 -9.82
CA ASP A 170 11.88 7.41 -9.47
C ASP A 170 12.10 6.78 -8.09
N PHE A 171 12.67 5.59 -8.08
CA PHE A 171 12.81 4.75 -6.89
C PHE A 171 14.22 4.74 -6.32
N ASP A 172 15.10 5.68 -6.73
CA ASP A 172 16.40 5.86 -6.09
C ASP A 172 16.23 6.43 -4.67
N PRO A 173 16.55 5.66 -3.61
CA PRO A 173 16.40 6.11 -2.23
C PRO A 173 17.58 6.99 -1.75
N SER A 174 18.61 7.18 -2.56
CA SER A 174 19.92 7.75 -2.12
C SER A 174 19.75 9.09 -1.41
N THR A 175 18.98 10.02 -1.99
CA THR A 175 18.73 11.34 -1.41
C THR A 175 17.93 11.24 -0.11
N VAL A 176 16.90 10.36 -0.06
CA VAL A 176 16.08 10.19 1.14
C VAL A 176 16.90 9.55 2.26
N LEU A 177 17.75 8.57 1.95
CA LEU A 177 18.67 7.97 2.91
C LEU A 177 19.63 9.01 3.50
N GLU A 178 20.11 9.95 2.69
CA GLU A 178 20.98 11.02 3.17
C GLU A 178 20.21 12.02 4.06
N ILE A 179 18.96 12.35 3.72
CA ILE A 179 18.07 13.16 4.58
C ILE A 179 17.86 12.46 5.93
N VAL A 180 17.51 11.17 5.93
CA VAL A 180 17.35 10.37 7.15
C VAL A 180 18.63 10.41 7.99
N ARG A 181 19.80 10.16 7.36
CA ARG A 181 21.09 10.15 8.06
C ARG A 181 21.37 11.48 8.75
N ARG A 182 21.14 12.59 8.09
CA ARG A 182 21.38 13.92 8.66
C ARG A 182 20.35 14.33 9.70
N ALA A 183 19.10 13.84 9.55
CA ALA A 183 18.02 14.24 10.43
C ALA A 183 18.07 13.54 11.78
N ILE A 184 18.41 12.24 11.82
CA ILE A 184 18.25 11.44 13.03
C ILE A 184 19.51 10.67 13.49
N TYR A 185 20.58 10.58 12.65
CA TYR A 185 21.87 9.99 13.03
C TYR A 185 22.94 11.07 13.13
#